data_098242312553219ce27503bcd92fd50c
#
_entry.id   098242312553219ce27503bcd92fd50c
#
_cell.length_a   1.000
_cell.length_b   1.000
_cell.length_c   1.000
_cell.angle_alpha   90.00
_cell.angle_beta   90.00
_cell.angle_gamma   90.00
#
_symmetry.space_group_name_H-M   'P 1'
#
loop_
_entity.id
_entity.type
_entity.pdbx_description
1 polymer ?
#
loop_
_entity_poly.entity_id
_entity_poly.type
_entity_poly.pdbx_seq_one_letter_code
_entity_poly.pdbx_strand_id
1 'polypeptide(L)'
;MELETEINFEKKMKPDITYFEKENNLELELDLELNLELDNESFDFNKLNGIRETIETMSKFNQIEVLRILTRHKNVTINENKYGIHINMSDLKSNILNELLIYINYVNTQEIELYNIEKQKESYKNTYFVKDNKDNTENNINNKYAK
;
A
#
# COMPACT_ATOMS: atom_id res chain seq x y z
N MET A 1 47.21 3.73 -36.30
CA MET A 1 46.75 4.80 -35.40
C MET A 1 45.21 4.81 -35.47
N GLU A 2 44.61 3.81 -34.88
CA GLU A 2 43.16 3.72 -34.75
C GLU A 2 42.85 3.89 -33.29
N LEU A 3 42.19 4.99 -33.03
CA LEU A 3 41.91 5.48 -31.69
C LEU A 3 40.59 4.95 -31.20
N GLU A 4 40.70 4.28 -30.12
CA GLU A 4 39.71 4.01 -29.14
C GLU A 4 38.81 5.23 -28.85
N THR A 5 37.60 5.17 -29.32
CA THR A 5 36.49 5.94 -28.79
C THR A 5 35.29 5.03 -28.50
N GLU A 6 35.54 4.04 -27.71
CA GLU A 6 34.48 3.38 -26.95
C GLU A 6 34.21 4.24 -25.72
N ILE A 7 33.51 5.30 -25.91
CA ILE A 7 33.01 6.18 -24.87
C ILE A 7 31.77 5.50 -24.29
N ASN A 8 31.97 4.78 -23.21
CA ASN A 8 31.41 5.09 -21.92
C ASN A 8 29.98 5.67 -21.94
N PHE A 9 29.06 5.02 -22.69
CA PHE A 9 27.64 5.34 -22.66
C PHE A 9 26.88 4.62 -21.53
N GLU A 10 27.48 3.58 -20.93
CA GLU A 10 26.84 2.80 -19.87
C GLU A 10 26.92 3.43 -18.47
N LYS A 11 27.65 4.52 -18.30
CA LYS A 11 27.89 5.10 -16.97
C LYS A 11 26.91 6.21 -16.59
N LYS A 12 25.92 6.52 -17.44
CA LYS A 12 25.04 7.69 -17.24
C LYS A 12 23.57 7.40 -17.01
N MET A 13 23.19 6.14 -16.91
CA MET A 13 21.80 5.75 -16.68
C MET A 13 21.65 4.62 -15.64
N LYS A 14 22.43 4.64 -14.58
CA LYS A 14 22.02 3.94 -13.36
C LYS A 14 21.36 4.99 -12.48
N PRO A 15 20.05 4.95 -12.30
CA PRO A 15 19.44 5.71 -11.20
C PRO A 15 20.10 5.22 -9.91
N ASP A 16 20.40 6.13 -9.02
CA ASP A 16 20.96 5.84 -7.70
C ASP A 16 19.96 4.99 -6.89
N ILE A 17 19.97 3.70 -7.15
CA ILE A 17 19.17 2.71 -6.43
C ILE A 17 19.57 2.66 -4.95
N THR A 18 20.79 3.10 -4.63
CA THR A 18 21.34 3.09 -3.27
C THR A 18 20.64 4.04 -2.29
N TYR A 19 20.02 5.12 -2.76
CA TYR A 19 19.25 6.02 -1.88
C TYR A 19 17.87 5.45 -1.55
N PHE A 20 17.23 4.81 -2.51
CA PHE A 20 15.91 4.22 -2.34
C PHE A 20 15.93 2.96 -1.43
N GLU A 21 16.99 2.16 -1.53
CA GLU A 21 17.18 1.00 -0.66
C GLU A 21 17.51 1.37 0.79
N LYS A 22 18.18 2.53 1.02
CA LYS A 22 18.51 2.98 2.37
C LYS A 22 17.29 3.53 3.13
N GLU A 23 16.40 4.27 2.47
CA GLU A 23 15.18 4.78 3.11
C GLU A 23 14.22 3.63 3.46
N ASN A 24 14.04 2.67 2.55
CA ASN A 24 13.18 1.51 2.81
C ASN A 24 13.71 0.58 3.91
N ASN A 25 15.03 0.45 4.04
CA ASN A 25 15.62 -0.34 5.13
C ASN A 25 15.53 0.36 6.48
N LEU A 26 15.59 1.70 6.53
CA LEU A 26 15.43 2.45 7.77
C LEU A 26 13.99 2.41 8.28
N GLU A 27 13.00 2.48 7.39
CA GLU A 27 11.58 2.34 7.76
C GLU A 27 11.27 0.91 8.24
N LEU A 28 11.83 -0.10 7.59
CA LEU A 28 11.68 -1.50 8.01
C LEU A 28 12.38 -1.80 9.34
N GLU A 29 13.53 -1.20 9.62
CA GLU A 29 14.23 -1.36 10.90
C GLU A 29 13.50 -0.61 12.02
N LEU A 30 12.95 0.58 11.77
CA LEU A 30 12.10 1.31 12.71
C LEU A 30 10.82 0.57 13.05
N ASP A 31 10.17 -0.04 12.06
CA ASP A 31 8.98 -0.86 12.27
C ASP A 31 9.29 -2.17 13.01
N LEU A 32 10.48 -2.73 12.84
CA LEU A 32 10.95 -3.91 13.59
C LEU A 32 11.30 -3.56 15.04
N GLU A 33 11.94 -2.43 15.31
CA GLU A 33 12.21 -1.97 16.67
C GLU A 33 10.93 -1.60 17.42
N LEU A 34 9.97 -0.97 16.73
CA LEU A 34 8.65 -0.66 17.29
C LEU A 34 7.88 -1.93 17.68
N ASN A 35 8.06 -3.02 16.93
CA ASN A 35 7.42 -4.31 17.21
C ASN A 35 8.09 -5.10 18.34
N LEU A 36 9.39 -4.88 18.63
CA LEU A 36 10.11 -5.56 19.72
C LEU A 36 9.82 -4.95 21.10
N GLU A 37 9.41 -3.67 21.17
CA GLU A 37 9.00 -3.03 22.41
C GLU A 37 7.55 -3.36 22.83
N LEU A 38 6.78 -3.99 21.95
CA LEU A 38 5.35 -4.33 22.15
C LEU A 38 5.10 -5.51 23.09
N ASP A 39 6.13 -6.24 23.50
CA ASP A 39 5.96 -7.45 24.33
C ASP A 39 5.53 -7.18 25.79
N ASN A 40 5.50 -5.92 26.25
CA ASN A 40 5.14 -5.56 27.61
C ASN A 40 4.13 -4.40 27.75
N GLU A 41 3.59 -3.86 26.66
CA GLU A 41 2.60 -2.79 26.78
C GLU A 41 1.18 -3.36 26.99
N SER A 42 0.56 -2.94 28.06
CA SER A 42 -0.86 -3.14 28.27
C SER A 42 -1.62 -2.35 27.20
N PHE A 43 -2.45 -3.05 26.41
CA PHE A 43 -3.33 -2.42 25.44
C PHE A 43 -4.36 -1.58 26.17
N ASP A 44 -4.24 -0.26 26.06
CA ASP A 44 -5.21 0.66 26.58
C ASP A 44 -6.45 0.73 25.64
N PHE A 45 -7.52 1.34 26.10
CA PHE A 45 -8.77 1.50 25.36
C PHE A 45 -8.55 2.21 24.01
N ASN A 46 -7.67 3.20 23.93
CA ASN A 46 -7.41 3.97 22.71
C ASN A 46 -6.74 3.09 21.64
N LYS A 47 -5.77 2.28 22.05
CA LYS A 47 -5.12 1.31 21.14
C LYS A 47 -6.11 0.26 20.62
N LEU A 48 -6.94 -0.30 21.51
CA LEU A 48 -7.99 -1.26 21.12
C LEU A 48 -8.98 -0.65 20.15
N ASN A 49 -9.41 0.59 20.39
CA ASN A 49 -10.32 1.30 19.50
C ASN A 49 -9.69 1.57 18.13
N GLY A 50 -8.41 1.96 18.09
CA GLY A 50 -7.67 2.16 16.84
C GLY A 50 -7.56 0.87 16.01
N ILE A 51 -7.25 -0.26 16.64
CA ILE A 51 -7.23 -1.58 15.98
C ILE A 51 -8.63 -1.91 15.41
N ARG A 52 -9.69 -1.71 16.20
CA ARG A 52 -11.07 -1.95 15.77
C ARG A 52 -11.42 -1.11 14.54
N GLU A 53 -11.23 0.20 14.60
CA GLU A 53 -11.54 1.12 13.50
C GLU A 53 -10.78 0.74 12.23
N THR A 54 -9.51 0.39 12.35
CA THR A 54 -8.70 -0.04 11.22
C THR A 54 -9.29 -1.32 10.59
N ILE A 55 -9.63 -2.33 11.39
CA ILE A 55 -10.21 -3.58 10.89
C ILE A 55 -11.57 -3.32 10.23
N GLU A 56 -12.41 -2.46 10.81
CA GLU A 56 -13.74 -2.14 10.27
C GLU A 56 -13.66 -1.42 8.91
N THR A 57 -12.61 -0.64 8.68
CA THR A 57 -12.38 0.10 7.42
C THR A 57 -11.67 -0.71 6.34
N MET A 58 -11.05 -1.83 6.69
CA MET A 58 -10.36 -2.72 5.74
C MET A 58 -11.30 -3.30 4.68
N SER A 59 -10.72 -3.71 3.56
CA SER A 59 -11.43 -4.50 2.56
C SER A 59 -11.99 -5.79 3.16
N LYS A 60 -13.09 -6.29 2.61
CA LYS A 60 -13.69 -7.58 3.05
C LYS A 60 -12.71 -8.74 3.02
N PHE A 61 -11.80 -8.75 2.07
CA PHE A 61 -10.75 -9.75 1.98
C PHE A 61 -9.85 -9.74 3.22
N ASN A 62 -9.39 -8.56 3.62
CA ASN A 62 -8.55 -8.39 4.80
C ASN A 62 -9.31 -8.68 6.10
N GLN A 63 -10.60 -8.32 6.18
CA GLN A 63 -11.45 -8.69 7.31
C GLN A 63 -11.60 -10.20 7.47
N ILE A 64 -11.69 -10.96 6.37
CA ILE A 64 -11.72 -12.42 6.40
C ILE A 64 -10.40 -12.99 6.92
N GLU A 65 -9.26 -12.41 6.54
CA GLU A 65 -7.96 -12.85 7.08
C GLU A 65 -7.82 -12.55 8.58
N VAL A 66 -8.27 -11.39 9.03
CA VAL A 66 -8.36 -11.07 10.47
C VAL A 66 -9.20 -12.11 11.20
N LEU A 67 -10.38 -12.45 10.67
CA LEU A 67 -11.22 -13.49 11.25
C LEU A 67 -10.50 -14.85 11.28
N ARG A 68 -9.74 -15.19 10.23
CA ARG A 68 -8.94 -16.43 10.17
C ARG A 68 -7.85 -16.45 11.24
N ILE A 69 -7.18 -15.33 11.49
CA ILE A 69 -6.23 -15.21 12.60
C ILE A 69 -6.92 -15.48 13.92
N LEU A 70 -8.04 -14.82 14.18
CA LEU A 70 -8.79 -14.96 15.43
C LEU A 70 -9.33 -16.37 15.66
N THR A 71 -9.79 -17.05 14.61
CA THR A 71 -10.32 -18.43 14.71
C THR A 71 -9.26 -19.48 15.04
N ARG A 72 -7.96 -19.18 14.85
CA ARG A 72 -6.87 -20.08 15.29
C ARG A 72 -6.76 -20.16 16.81
N HIS A 73 -7.25 -19.14 17.50
CA HIS A 73 -7.17 -19.04 18.95
C HIS A 73 -8.45 -19.57 19.61
N LYS A 74 -8.37 -20.71 20.28
CA LYS A 74 -9.53 -21.37 20.93
C LYS A 74 -10.20 -20.52 22.02
N ASN A 75 -9.51 -19.51 22.54
CA ASN A 75 -9.97 -18.66 23.64
C ASN A 75 -10.71 -17.41 23.15
N VAL A 76 -10.88 -17.23 21.85
CA VAL A 76 -11.59 -16.09 21.27
C VAL A 76 -13.06 -16.45 21.12
N THR A 77 -13.92 -15.67 21.76
CA THR A 77 -15.37 -15.81 21.61
C THR A 77 -15.83 -15.06 20.38
N ILE A 78 -16.36 -15.79 19.41
CA ILE A 78 -16.88 -15.25 18.15
C ILE A 78 -18.40 -15.37 18.18
N ASN A 79 -19.10 -14.25 18.06
CA ASN A 79 -20.57 -14.21 18.00
C ASN A 79 -20.97 -13.82 16.57
N GLU A 80 -21.82 -14.63 15.96
CA GLU A 80 -22.38 -14.37 14.62
C GLU A 80 -23.88 -14.08 14.72
N ASN A 81 -24.31 -13.06 13.98
CA ASN A 81 -25.71 -12.74 13.82
C ASN A 81 -26.00 -12.27 12.38
N LYS A 82 -27.24 -11.89 12.10
CA LYS A 82 -27.67 -11.42 10.77
C LYS A 82 -26.95 -10.16 10.27
N TYR A 83 -26.27 -9.44 11.15
CA TYR A 83 -25.53 -8.21 10.80
C TYR A 83 -24.03 -8.43 10.62
N GLY A 84 -23.53 -9.61 11.02
CA GLY A 84 -22.12 -9.95 10.87
C GLY A 84 -21.53 -10.65 12.09
N ILE A 85 -20.21 -10.60 12.18
CA ILE A 85 -19.44 -11.23 13.24
C ILE A 85 -19.03 -10.17 14.26
N HIS A 86 -19.23 -10.50 15.54
CA HIS A 86 -18.93 -9.63 16.67
C HIS A 86 -17.89 -10.31 17.58
N ILE A 87 -16.84 -9.56 17.89
CA ILE A 87 -15.76 -10.01 18.76
C ILE A 87 -15.49 -8.93 19.79
N ASN A 88 -15.40 -9.31 21.06
CA ASN A 88 -15.03 -8.38 22.11
C ASN A 88 -13.50 -8.22 22.16
N MET A 89 -13.00 -7.09 21.73
CA MET A 89 -11.57 -6.81 21.69
C MET A 89 -10.91 -6.78 23.08
N SER A 90 -11.68 -6.41 24.11
CA SER A 90 -11.17 -6.34 25.49
C SER A 90 -10.88 -7.73 26.10
N ASP A 91 -11.48 -8.79 25.56
CA ASP A 91 -11.28 -10.15 26.00
C ASP A 91 -10.07 -10.84 25.32
N LEU A 92 -9.47 -10.16 24.32
CA LEU A 92 -8.33 -10.69 23.59
C LEU A 92 -7.04 -10.54 24.41
N LYS A 93 -6.23 -11.57 24.40
CA LYS A 93 -4.91 -11.55 25.01
C LYS A 93 -3.94 -10.70 24.19
N SER A 94 -2.92 -10.14 24.84
CA SER A 94 -1.91 -9.29 24.20
C SER A 94 -1.22 -9.95 23.01
N ASN A 95 -0.93 -11.24 23.07
CA ASN A 95 -0.33 -11.98 21.97
C ASN A 95 -1.22 -12.01 20.71
N ILE A 96 -2.55 -12.12 20.88
CA ILE A 96 -3.49 -12.08 19.76
C ILE A 96 -3.58 -10.68 19.17
N LEU A 97 -3.63 -9.67 20.04
CA LEU A 97 -3.64 -8.27 19.61
C LEU A 97 -2.36 -7.90 18.86
N ASN A 98 -1.20 -8.40 19.30
CA ASN A 98 0.07 -8.22 18.58
C ASN A 98 0.05 -8.90 17.21
N GLU A 99 -0.49 -10.11 17.09
CA GLU A 99 -0.65 -10.81 15.82
C GLU A 99 -1.55 -10.02 14.85
N LEU A 100 -2.63 -9.41 15.36
CA LEU A 100 -3.48 -8.53 14.58
C LEU A 100 -2.73 -7.26 14.12
N LEU A 101 -1.94 -6.64 14.99
CA LEU A 101 -1.15 -5.47 14.63
C LEU A 101 -0.12 -5.76 13.54
N ILE A 102 0.57 -6.88 13.64
CA ILE A 102 1.53 -7.34 12.61
C ILE A 102 0.80 -7.45 11.25
N TYR A 103 -0.38 -8.06 11.24
CA TYR A 103 -1.16 -8.20 10.01
C TYR A 103 -1.65 -6.84 9.48
N ILE A 104 -2.14 -5.95 10.36
CA ILE A 104 -2.58 -4.60 10.00
C ILE A 104 -1.44 -3.81 9.36
N ASN A 105 -0.25 -3.83 9.97
CA ASN A 105 0.92 -3.14 9.45
C ASN A 105 1.33 -3.70 8.09
N TYR A 106 1.29 -5.02 7.92
CA TYR A 106 1.54 -5.65 6.63
C TYR A 106 0.59 -5.14 5.54
N VAL A 107 -0.72 -5.09 5.82
CA VAL A 107 -1.73 -4.60 4.86
C VAL A 107 -1.48 -3.12 4.54
N ASN A 108 -1.24 -2.29 5.54
CA ASN A 108 -0.99 -0.87 5.34
C ASN A 108 0.26 -0.64 4.46
N THR A 109 1.33 -1.38 4.68
CA THR A 109 2.55 -1.31 3.86
C THR A 109 2.24 -1.68 2.40
N GLN A 110 1.50 -2.76 2.18
CA GLN A 110 1.10 -3.19 0.84
C GLN A 110 0.22 -2.14 0.13
N GLU A 111 -0.70 -1.51 0.83
CA GLU A 111 -1.56 -0.45 0.26
C GLU A 111 -0.75 0.80 -0.12
N ILE A 112 0.22 1.20 0.70
CA ILE A 112 1.13 2.32 0.40
C ILE A 112 1.99 2.00 -0.83
N GLU A 113 2.56 0.81 -0.91
CA GLU A 113 3.36 0.38 -2.07
C GLU A 113 2.54 0.38 -3.36
N LEU A 114 1.32 -0.17 -3.32
CA LEU A 114 0.41 -0.15 -4.46
C LEU A 114 0.07 1.27 -4.91
N TYR A 115 -0.25 2.15 -3.96
CA TYR A 115 -0.53 3.56 -4.25
C TYR A 115 0.66 4.24 -4.93
N ASN A 116 1.88 4.01 -4.46
CA ASN A 116 3.10 4.57 -5.04
C ASN A 116 3.33 4.07 -6.47
N ILE A 117 3.12 2.76 -6.70
CA ILE A 117 3.25 2.16 -8.04
C ILE A 117 2.19 2.73 -9.00
N GLU A 118 0.95 2.87 -8.57
CA GLU A 118 -0.12 3.45 -9.38
C GLU A 118 0.14 4.91 -9.73
N LYS A 119 0.60 5.69 -8.76
CA LYS A 119 1.00 7.10 -8.97
C LYS A 119 2.16 7.21 -9.97
N GLN A 120 3.14 6.35 -9.88
CA GLN A 120 4.25 6.29 -10.82
C GLN A 120 3.79 5.92 -12.23
N LYS A 121 2.92 4.92 -12.34
CA LYS A 121 2.30 4.50 -13.60
C LYS A 121 1.51 5.63 -14.26
N GLU A 122 0.73 6.37 -13.48
CA GLU A 122 -0.03 7.52 -13.98
C GLU A 122 0.88 8.66 -14.44
N SER A 123 1.96 8.94 -13.70
CA SER A 123 2.99 9.90 -14.11
C SER A 123 3.61 9.52 -15.46
N TYR A 124 3.97 8.26 -15.66
CA TYR A 124 4.51 7.80 -16.94
C TYR A 124 3.47 7.89 -18.06
N LYS A 125 2.23 7.54 -17.78
CA LYS A 125 1.13 7.68 -18.74
C LYS A 125 0.98 9.14 -19.20
N ASN A 126 0.98 10.09 -18.28
CA ASN A 126 0.84 11.50 -18.57
C ASN A 126 2.08 12.10 -19.28
N THR A 127 3.26 11.53 -19.04
CA THR A 127 4.50 12.00 -19.66
C THR A 127 4.71 11.46 -21.08
N TYR A 128 4.40 10.17 -21.31
CA TYR A 128 4.75 9.49 -22.56
C TYR A 128 3.56 9.19 -23.47
N PHE A 129 2.33 9.28 -22.98
CA PHE A 129 1.12 8.93 -23.72
C PHE A 129 0.12 10.08 -23.81
N VAL A 130 0.59 11.33 -23.86
CA VAL A 130 -0.25 12.48 -24.17
C VAL A 130 -0.67 12.35 -25.64
N LYS A 131 -1.91 11.95 -25.90
CA LYS A 131 -2.49 12.06 -27.22
C LYS A 131 -2.62 13.55 -27.55
N ASP A 132 -1.80 14.04 -28.46
CA ASP A 132 -2.07 15.29 -29.14
C ASP A 132 -3.39 15.13 -29.92
N ASN A 133 -4.47 15.67 -29.38
CA ASN A 133 -5.75 15.80 -30.10
C ASN A 133 -5.60 16.85 -31.21
N LYS A 134 -4.81 16.55 -32.27
CA LYS A 134 -4.65 17.42 -33.43
C LYS A 134 -5.70 17.22 -34.53
N ASP A 135 -6.69 16.35 -34.33
CA ASP A 135 -7.60 15.98 -35.41
C ASP A 135 -8.97 16.67 -35.39
N ASN A 136 -9.12 17.87 -34.84
CA ASN A 136 -10.43 18.56 -34.88
C ASN A 136 -10.44 19.94 -35.56
N THR A 137 -9.50 20.23 -36.48
CA THR A 137 -9.50 21.54 -37.17
C THR A 137 -9.66 21.49 -38.70
N GLU A 138 -9.91 20.33 -39.34
CA GLU A 138 -10.00 20.27 -40.80
C GLU A 138 -11.41 20.07 -41.40
N ASN A 139 -12.49 20.09 -40.64
CA ASN A 139 -13.82 19.87 -41.19
C ASN A 139 -14.72 21.13 -41.25
N ASN A 140 -14.18 22.34 -41.26
CA ASN A 140 -15.02 23.53 -41.26
C ASN A 140 -14.77 24.51 -42.44
N ILE A 141 -14.16 24.07 -43.55
CA ILE A 141 -13.90 24.98 -44.71
C ILE A 141 -14.72 24.66 -45.97
N ASN A 142 -15.55 23.65 -46.03
CA ASN A 142 -16.23 23.27 -47.29
C ASN A 142 -17.72 23.58 -47.35
N ASN A 143 -18.27 24.58 -46.68
CA ASN A 143 -19.68 24.94 -46.85
C ASN A 143 -19.94 26.39 -47.20
N LYS A 144 -19.08 27.04 -48.01
CA LYS A 144 -19.30 28.46 -48.40
C LYS A 144 -19.46 28.75 -49.90
N TYR A 145 -19.55 27.71 -50.76
CA TYR A 145 -19.82 27.92 -52.20
C TYR A 145 -20.83 26.90 -52.72
N ALA A 146 -22.08 27.09 -52.37
CA ALA A 146 -23.19 26.53 -53.15
C ALA A 146 -24.30 27.58 -53.20
N LYS A 147 -24.27 28.35 -54.32
CA LYS A 147 -25.46 29.04 -54.82
C LYS A 147 -25.86 28.40 -56.11
#